data_5ee255c2449566689748699c6646e729
#
_entry.id   5ee255c2449566689748699c6646e729
#
_cell.length_a   1.000
_cell.length_b   1.000
_cell.length_c   1.000
_cell.angle_alpha   90.00
_cell.angle_beta   90.00
_cell.angle_gamma   90.00
#
_symmetry.space_group_name_H-M   'P 1'
#
loop_
_entity.id
_entity.type
_entity.pdbx_description
1 polymer ?
#
loop_
_entity_poly.entity_id
_entity_poly.type
_entity_poly.pdbx_seq_one_letter_code
_entity_poly.pdbx_strand_id
1 'polypeptide(L)'
;EALKCFEMMLNEGLVPDSITFICILKACGNTRDIHKGIQIHEEIIGKGLLEKDVVLGTSLVDMYAKCGLLEKARQVLEELPVRNIVSWNALIDGYTQQGRCYEALDCYERMQSEGLFPTAVTFICMLKAFGSKGDVDRGKQIHEDIVSRGLIEKDIVLGTALVDMYAKCGRPAKAEEVLEKLVVRNVVSWSALISGYAEYEHAEEALHHFEQMQHKGVSPGDGTFLGSLKACGNLGATIKGQGIHIAIIVAGSTINSSPWCCLLAGLATTQVSSRTLLQRGGKVRMLD
;
A
#
# COMPACT_ATOMS: atom_id res chain seq x y z
N GLU A 1 0.33 16.31 20.97
CA GLU A 1 -0.37 17.56 21.34
C GLU A 1 -1.80 17.28 21.80
N ALA A 2 -2.66 16.59 21.03
CA ALA A 2 -4.05 16.31 21.41
C ALA A 2 -4.17 15.64 22.79
N LEU A 3 -3.32 14.64 23.11
CA LEU A 3 -3.31 13.97 24.41
C LEU A 3 -2.95 14.94 25.54
N LYS A 4 -2.01 15.87 25.33
CA LYS A 4 -1.66 16.90 26.31
C LYS A 4 -2.82 17.86 26.59
N CYS A 5 -3.50 18.31 25.52
CA CYS A 5 -4.70 19.16 25.68
C CYS A 5 -5.80 18.47 26.46
N PHE A 6 -5.98 17.15 26.24
CA PHE A 6 -6.94 16.35 26.99
C PHE A 6 -6.60 16.26 28.48
N GLU A 7 -5.32 16.05 28.82
CA GLU A 7 -4.87 16.04 30.21
C GLU A 7 -5.07 17.40 30.89
N MET A 8 -4.77 18.49 30.19
CA MET A 8 -5.06 19.84 30.70
C MET A 8 -6.54 20.06 30.94
N MET A 9 -7.40 19.65 30.01
CA MET A 9 -8.86 19.71 30.13
C MET A 9 -9.35 18.97 31.40
N LEU A 10 -8.84 17.77 31.66
CA LEU A 10 -9.18 17.01 32.87
C LEU A 10 -8.67 17.68 34.14
N ASN A 11 -7.46 18.24 34.12
CA ASN A 11 -6.88 18.95 35.26
C ASN A 11 -7.65 20.24 35.61
N GLU A 12 -8.30 20.87 34.64
CA GLU A 12 -9.19 22.01 34.84
C GLU A 12 -10.60 21.60 35.28
N GLY A 13 -10.83 20.29 35.47
CA GLY A 13 -12.13 19.77 35.96
C GLY A 13 -13.22 19.76 34.87
N LEU A 14 -12.87 19.93 33.60
CA LEU A 14 -13.80 19.88 32.47
C LEU A 14 -14.15 18.43 32.13
N VAL A 15 -15.44 18.19 31.83
CA VAL A 15 -15.95 16.85 31.54
C VAL A 15 -15.86 16.61 30.01
N PRO A 16 -15.14 15.54 29.55
CA PRO A 16 -15.09 15.20 28.14
C PRO A 16 -16.46 14.80 27.57
N ASP A 17 -16.79 15.30 26.38
CA ASP A 17 -17.92 14.88 25.58
C ASP A 17 -17.55 13.82 24.52
N SER A 18 -18.52 13.34 23.74
CA SER A 18 -18.29 12.35 22.67
C SER A 18 -17.27 12.82 21.65
N ILE A 19 -17.29 14.12 21.28
CA ILE A 19 -16.36 14.67 20.30
C ILE A 19 -14.93 14.64 20.81
N THR A 20 -14.75 15.00 22.08
CA THR A 20 -13.45 14.93 22.78
C THR A 20 -12.93 13.50 22.78
N PHE A 21 -13.75 12.51 23.16
CA PHE A 21 -13.35 11.10 23.12
C PHE A 21 -12.98 10.62 21.72
N ILE A 22 -13.75 10.98 20.67
CA ILE A 22 -13.42 10.63 19.28
C ILE A 22 -12.06 11.19 18.88
N CYS A 23 -11.75 12.44 19.23
CA CYS A 23 -10.47 13.06 18.91
C CYS A 23 -9.30 12.36 19.60
N ILE A 24 -9.48 11.98 20.88
CA ILE A 24 -8.45 11.30 21.66
C ILE A 24 -8.26 9.86 21.20
N LEU A 25 -9.32 9.12 20.89
CA LEU A 25 -9.22 7.78 20.33
C LEU A 25 -8.45 7.78 19.00
N LYS A 26 -8.72 8.74 18.11
CA LYS A 26 -7.94 8.93 16.88
C LYS A 26 -6.47 9.22 17.17
N ALA A 27 -6.18 10.06 18.18
CA ALA A 27 -4.80 10.34 18.58
C ALA A 27 -4.11 9.08 19.13
N CYS A 28 -4.77 8.29 19.98
CA CYS A 28 -4.27 7.02 20.51
C CYS A 28 -3.97 6.01 19.38
N GLY A 29 -4.89 5.85 18.43
CA GLY A 29 -4.68 4.98 17.28
C GLY A 29 -3.47 5.41 16.42
N ASN A 30 -3.33 6.71 16.14
CA ASN A 30 -2.23 7.24 15.33
C ASN A 30 -0.86 7.14 16.05
N THR A 31 -0.82 7.29 17.36
CA THR A 31 0.41 7.15 18.17
C THR A 31 0.64 5.72 18.67
N ARG A 32 -0.32 4.82 18.43
CA ARG A 32 -0.35 3.45 18.98
C ARG A 32 -0.26 3.40 20.51
N ASP A 33 -0.80 4.41 21.18
CA ASP A 33 -0.86 4.46 22.63
C ASP A 33 -2.06 3.64 23.14
N ILE A 34 -1.83 2.33 23.26
CA ILE A 34 -2.87 1.39 23.67
C ILE A 34 -3.30 1.58 25.13
N HIS A 35 -2.38 1.96 26.01
CA HIS A 35 -2.70 2.13 27.42
C HIS A 35 -3.70 3.26 27.63
N LYS A 36 -3.46 4.39 26.99
CA LYS A 36 -4.41 5.52 27.00
C LYS A 36 -5.72 5.16 26.34
N GLY A 37 -5.66 4.43 25.21
CA GLY A 37 -6.85 3.96 24.49
C GLY A 37 -7.75 3.07 25.34
N ILE A 38 -7.20 2.16 26.16
CA ILE A 38 -7.95 1.30 27.08
C ILE A 38 -8.60 2.14 28.19
N GLN A 39 -7.87 3.06 28.81
CA GLN A 39 -8.42 3.96 29.83
C GLN A 39 -9.63 4.75 29.32
N ILE A 40 -9.52 5.30 28.11
CA ILE A 40 -10.62 6.03 27.45
C ILE A 40 -11.81 5.10 27.18
N HIS A 41 -11.57 3.87 26.72
CA HIS A 41 -12.63 2.89 26.50
C HIS A 41 -13.39 2.58 27.78
N GLU A 42 -12.71 2.34 28.89
CA GLU A 42 -13.32 2.09 30.21
C GLU A 42 -14.18 3.29 30.67
N GLU A 43 -13.70 4.51 30.45
CA GLU A 43 -14.45 5.73 30.79
C GLU A 43 -15.72 5.88 29.93
N ILE A 44 -15.63 5.58 28.62
CA ILE A 44 -16.76 5.59 27.68
C ILE A 44 -17.84 4.58 28.12
N ILE A 45 -17.42 3.35 28.51
CA ILE A 45 -18.33 2.32 29.02
C ILE A 45 -18.99 2.81 30.32
N GLY A 46 -18.20 3.33 31.26
CA GLY A 46 -18.70 3.81 32.55
C GLY A 46 -19.75 4.94 32.45
N LYS A 47 -19.67 5.71 31.34
CA LYS A 47 -20.64 6.77 31.02
C LYS A 47 -21.84 6.29 30.16
N GLY A 48 -21.86 5.04 29.72
CA GLY A 48 -22.90 4.47 28.85
C GLY A 48 -23.05 5.19 27.50
N LEU A 49 -21.94 5.66 26.93
CA LEU A 49 -21.94 6.45 25.69
C LEU A 49 -21.99 5.60 24.42
N LEU A 50 -21.57 4.33 24.47
CA LEU A 50 -21.54 3.45 23.29
C LEU A 50 -22.90 3.15 22.71
N GLU A 51 -23.92 3.05 23.54
CA GLU A 51 -25.30 2.78 23.10
C GLU A 51 -25.91 3.96 22.33
N LYS A 52 -25.38 5.16 22.54
CA LYS A 52 -25.94 6.41 22.03
C LYS A 52 -25.19 6.99 20.84
N ASP A 53 -23.94 6.62 20.65
CA ASP A 53 -23.05 7.25 19.68
C ASP A 53 -22.30 6.22 18.82
N VAL A 54 -22.85 5.96 17.63
CA VAL A 54 -22.27 5.02 16.64
C VAL A 54 -20.89 5.50 16.15
N VAL A 55 -20.62 6.81 16.12
CA VAL A 55 -19.35 7.36 15.68
C VAL A 55 -18.27 7.10 16.71
N LEU A 56 -18.63 7.18 18.00
CA LEU A 56 -17.74 6.87 19.10
C LEU A 56 -17.35 5.38 19.09
N GLY A 57 -18.33 4.48 18.92
CA GLY A 57 -18.09 3.05 18.78
C GLY A 57 -17.18 2.72 17.58
N THR A 58 -17.44 3.33 16.44
CA THR A 58 -16.58 3.21 15.24
C THR A 58 -15.15 3.68 15.52
N SER A 59 -14.99 4.77 16.26
CA SER A 59 -13.66 5.31 16.62
C SER A 59 -12.88 4.40 17.57
N LEU A 60 -13.58 3.66 18.43
CA LEU A 60 -12.99 2.62 19.28
C LEU A 60 -12.48 1.43 18.47
N VAL A 61 -13.28 0.95 17.50
CA VAL A 61 -12.85 -0.12 16.59
C VAL A 61 -11.61 0.31 15.83
N ASP A 62 -11.59 1.52 15.24
CA ASP A 62 -10.45 2.08 14.50
C ASP A 62 -9.21 2.22 15.39
N MET A 63 -9.36 2.70 16.63
CA MET A 63 -8.26 2.82 17.60
C MET A 63 -7.63 1.46 17.90
N TYR A 64 -8.44 0.45 18.24
CA TYR A 64 -7.92 -0.88 18.55
C TYR A 64 -7.28 -1.54 17.33
N ALA A 65 -7.88 -1.39 16.12
CA ALA A 65 -7.34 -1.91 14.88
C ALA A 65 -5.96 -1.29 14.58
N LYS A 66 -5.82 0.03 14.68
CA LYS A 66 -4.54 0.75 14.48
C LYS A 66 -3.47 0.39 15.52
N CYS A 67 -3.88 0.13 16.76
CA CYS A 67 -2.99 -0.36 17.80
C CYS A 67 -2.61 -1.84 17.63
N GLY A 68 -3.19 -2.54 16.65
CA GLY A 68 -2.89 -3.94 16.35
C GLY A 68 -3.64 -4.96 17.20
N LEU A 69 -4.57 -4.54 18.08
CA LEU A 69 -5.40 -5.40 18.92
C LEU A 69 -6.69 -5.80 18.20
N LEU A 70 -6.56 -6.58 17.11
CA LEU A 70 -7.65 -6.90 16.21
C LEU A 70 -8.77 -7.71 16.86
N GLU A 71 -8.43 -8.62 17.76
CA GLU A 71 -9.45 -9.40 18.50
C GLU A 71 -10.30 -8.48 19.40
N LYS A 72 -9.67 -7.48 20.02
CA LYS A 72 -10.39 -6.48 20.81
C LYS A 72 -11.22 -5.55 19.94
N ALA A 73 -10.68 -5.15 18.76
CA ALA A 73 -11.44 -4.38 17.78
C ALA A 73 -12.69 -5.15 17.30
N ARG A 74 -12.54 -6.46 17.03
CA ARG A 74 -13.65 -7.35 16.67
C ARG A 74 -14.68 -7.45 17.78
N GLN A 75 -14.24 -7.70 19.02
CA GLN A 75 -15.13 -7.76 20.18
C GLN A 75 -15.96 -6.48 20.31
N VAL A 76 -15.32 -5.31 20.28
CA VAL A 76 -16.00 -4.02 20.34
C VAL A 76 -17.02 -3.89 19.18
N LEU A 77 -16.63 -4.25 17.96
CA LEU A 77 -17.54 -4.21 16.81
C LEU A 77 -18.78 -5.08 17.02
N GLU A 78 -18.62 -6.28 17.58
CA GLU A 78 -19.72 -7.22 17.85
C GLU A 78 -20.66 -6.74 18.98
N GLU A 79 -20.13 -5.97 19.92
CA GLU A 79 -20.89 -5.37 21.02
C GLU A 79 -21.65 -4.09 20.60
N LEU A 80 -21.31 -3.48 19.45
CA LEU A 80 -22.01 -2.29 18.98
C LEU A 80 -23.47 -2.59 18.61
N PRO A 81 -24.43 -1.77 19.09
CA PRO A 81 -25.84 -1.94 18.76
C PRO A 81 -26.12 -1.72 17.27
N VAL A 82 -25.35 -0.85 16.61
CA VAL A 82 -25.43 -0.57 15.19
C VAL A 82 -24.02 -0.61 14.59
N ARG A 83 -23.79 -1.55 13.71
CA ARG A 83 -22.57 -1.65 12.91
C ARG A 83 -22.77 -0.95 11.58
N ASN A 84 -21.82 -0.13 11.18
CA ASN A 84 -21.86 0.60 9.91
C ASN A 84 -20.67 0.20 9.04
N ILE A 85 -20.69 0.63 7.79
CA ILE A 85 -19.63 0.32 6.81
C ILE A 85 -18.25 0.85 7.24
N VAL A 86 -18.20 1.95 8.01
CA VAL A 86 -16.94 2.54 8.47
C VAL A 86 -16.31 1.67 9.55
N SER A 87 -17.11 1.14 10.49
CA SER A 87 -16.64 0.24 11.54
C SER A 87 -16.13 -1.09 10.97
N TRP A 88 -16.83 -1.67 9.98
CA TRP A 88 -16.37 -2.85 9.27
C TRP A 88 -15.08 -2.58 8.48
N ASN A 89 -15.01 -1.47 7.75
CA ASN A 89 -13.81 -1.11 6.99
C ASN A 89 -12.59 -0.88 7.90
N ALA A 90 -12.77 -0.31 9.10
CA ALA A 90 -11.68 -0.14 10.06
C ALA A 90 -11.09 -1.50 10.49
N LEU A 91 -11.97 -2.49 10.75
CA LEU A 91 -11.53 -3.83 11.13
C LEU A 91 -10.88 -4.58 9.95
N ILE A 92 -11.48 -4.51 8.74
CA ILE A 92 -10.94 -5.10 7.51
C ILE A 92 -9.54 -4.53 7.20
N ASP A 93 -9.37 -3.21 7.27
CA ASP A 93 -8.08 -2.55 7.04
C ASP A 93 -7.05 -2.99 8.08
N GLY A 94 -7.43 -3.10 9.35
CA GLY A 94 -6.57 -3.60 10.42
C GLY A 94 -6.07 -5.02 10.15
N TYR A 95 -6.95 -5.96 9.78
CA TYR A 95 -6.57 -7.33 9.41
C TYR A 95 -5.67 -7.33 8.17
N THR A 96 -5.99 -6.52 7.16
CA THR A 96 -5.18 -6.39 5.93
C THR A 96 -3.78 -5.89 6.22
N GLN A 97 -3.62 -4.88 7.07
CA GLN A 97 -2.30 -4.33 7.44
C GLN A 97 -1.43 -5.34 8.19
N GLN A 98 -2.03 -6.28 8.93
CA GLN A 98 -1.32 -7.38 9.58
C GLN A 98 -1.15 -8.62 8.68
N GLY A 99 -1.57 -8.57 7.43
CA GLY A 99 -1.50 -9.70 6.49
C GLY A 99 -2.46 -10.85 6.82
N ARG A 100 -3.45 -10.62 7.68
CA ARG A 100 -4.49 -11.59 8.07
C ARG A 100 -5.65 -11.56 7.07
N CYS A 101 -5.38 -11.99 5.85
CA CYS A 101 -6.30 -11.82 4.72
C CYS A 101 -7.58 -12.65 4.83
N TYR A 102 -7.52 -13.82 5.50
CA TYR A 102 -8.70 -14.67 5.69
C TYR A 102 -9.70 -14.06 6.66
N GLU A 103 -9.20 -13.45 7.72
CA GLU A 103 -10.05 -12.74 8.69
C GLU A 103 -10.62 -11.45 8.10
N ALA A 104 -9.85 -10.77 7.25
CA ALA A 104 -10.36 -9.63 6.48
C ALA A 104 -11.51 -10.05 5.56
N LEU A 105 -11.39 -11.22 4.91
CA LEU A 105 -12.44 -11.78 4.07
C LEU A 105 -13.68 -12.18 4.88
N ASP A 106 -13.52 -12.85 6.02
CA ASP A 106 -14.63 -13.18 6.93
C ASP A 106 -15.40 -11.90 7.33
N CYS A 107 -14.68 -10.84 7.67
CA CYS A 107 -15.31 -9.55 7.98
C CYS A 107 -16.05 -8.96 6.76
N TYR A 108 -15.49 -9.07 5.56
CA TYR A 108 -16.10 -8.60 4.32
C TYR A 108 -17.42 -9.37 4.03
N GLU A 109 -17.40 -10.69 4.14
CA GLU A 109 -18.58 -11.54 3.93
C GLU A 109 -19.67 -11.28 4.99
N ARG A 110 -19.27 -11.12 6.25
CA ARG A 110 -20.21 -10.78 7.35
C ARG A 110 -20.84 -9.41 7.14
N MET A 111 -20.07 -8.40 6.76
CA MET A 111 -20.56 -7.07 6.42
C MET A 111 -21.66 -7.15 5.34
N GLN A 112 -21.45 -7.96 4.29
CA GLN A 112 -22.44 -8.15 3.23
C GLN A 112 -23.67 -8.90 3.72
N SER A 113 -23.51 -9.91 4.59
CA SER A 113 -24.64 -10.65 5.18
C SER A 113 -25.52 -9.78 6.08
N GLU A 114 -24.97 -8.70 6.65
CA GLU A 114 -25.71 -7.66 7.38
C GLU A 114 -26.41 -6.65 6.44
N GLY A 115 -26.34 -6.84 5.12
CA GLY A 115 -26.97 -5.97 4.12
C GLY A 115 -26.18 -4.70 3.82
N LEU A 116 -24.93 -4.60 4.28
CA LEU A 116 -24.06 -3.46 4.00
C LEU A 116 -23.32 -3.66 2.67
N PHE A 117 -23.39 -2.65 1.80
CA PHE A 117 -22.74 -2.70 0.49
C PHE A 117 -21.30 -2.22 0.54
N PRO A 118 -20.33 -2.99 -0.04
CA PRO A 118 -18.95 -2.56 -0.15
C PRO A 118 -18.79 -1.22 -0.86
N THR A 119 -17.89 -0.39 -0.35
CA THR A 119 -17.48 0.88 -0.97
C THR A 119 -16.10 0.74 -1.63
N ALA A 120 -15.64 1.77 -2.34
CA ALA A 120 -14.28 1.82 -2.89
C ALA A 120 -13.22 1.53 -1.82
N VAL A 121 -13.38 2.04 -0.60
CA VAL A 121 -12.47 1.78 0.53
C VAL A 121 -12.42 0.29 0.86
N THR A 122 -13.59 -0.37 0.96
CA THR A 122 -13.67 -1.82 1.22
C THR A 122 -12.93 -2.61 0.15
N PHE A 123 -13.19 -2.31 -1.12
CA PHE A 123 -12.52 -2.97 -2.25
C PHE A 123 -11.01 -2.76 -2.25
N ILE A 124 -10.53 -1.54 -1.97
CA ILE A 124 -9.09 -1.24 -1.88
C ILE A 124 -8.43 -2.08 -0.80
N CYS A 125 -9.04 -2.23 0.38
CA CYS A 125 -8.52 -3.08 1.45
C CYS A 125 -8.44 -4.54 1.00
N MET A 126 -9.50 -5.07 0.38
CA MET A 126 -9.53 -6.46 -0.11
C MET A 126 -8.50 -6.71 -1.22
N LEU A 127 -8.37 -5.78 -2.20
CA LEU A 127 -7.36 -5.89 -3.26
C LEU A 127 -5.93 -5.89 -2.69
N LYS A 128 -5.65 -5.05 -1.69
CA LYS A 128 -4.35 -5.07 -0.98
C LYS A 128 -4.10 -6.41 -0.29
N ALA A 129 -5.12 -6.96 0.38
CA ALA A 129 -5.03 -8.26 1.04
C ALA A 129 -4.67 -9.36 0.04
N PHE A 130 -5.42 -9.48 -1.06
CA PHE A 130 -5.20 -10.51 -2.07
C PHE A 130 -3.89 -10.31 -2.83
N GLY A 131 -3.53 -9.08 -3.19
CA GLY A 131 -2.23 -8.77 -3.79
C GLY A 131 -1.06 -9.21 -2.90
N SER A 132 -1.14 -8.93 -1.60
CA SER A 132 -0.08 -9.32 -0.64
C SER A 132 0.06 -10.85 -0.47
N LYS A 133 -1.01 -11.61 -0.68
CA LYS A 133 -1.01 -13.09 -0.61
C LYS A 133 -0.77 -13.76 -1.96
N GLY A 134 -0.84 -13.04 -3.06
CA GLY A 134 -0.79 -13.60 -4.40
C GLY A 134 -2.07 -14.37 -4.79
N ASP A 135 -3.20 -14.12 -4.12
CA ASP A 135 -4.48 -14.79 -4.37
C ASP A 135 -5.20 -14.11 -5.55
N VAL A 136 -4.78 -14.49 -6.75
CA VAL A 136 -5.31 -13.92 -7.99
C VAL A 136 -6.78 -14.26 -8.23
N ASP A 137 -7.25 -15.43 -7.79
CA ASP A 137 -8.62 -15.88 -8.09
C ASP A 137 -9.65 -15.07 -7.31
N ARG A 138 -9.40 -14.81 -6.02
CA ARG A 138 -10.22 -13.89 -5.22
C ARG A 138 -10.08 -12.45 -5.68
N GLY A 139 -8.86 -12.04 -6.07
CA GLY A 139 -8.64 -10.74 -6.68
C GLY A 139 -9.49 -10.51 -7.94
N LYS A 140 -9.67 -11.54 -8.79
CA LYS A 140 -10.55 -11.49 -9.97
C LYS A 140 -12.03 -11.35 -9.59
N GLN A 141 -12.50 -12.08 -8.59
CA GLN A 141 -13.89 -11.97 -8.11
C GLN A 141 -14.21 -10.53 -7.67
N ILE A 142 -13.29 -9.92 -6.90
CA ILE A 142 -13.43 -8.51 -6.50
C ILE A 142 -13.38 -7.58 -7.72
N HIS A 143 -12.51 -7.84 -8.70
CA HIS A 143 -12.47 -7.05 -9.94
C HIS A 143 -13.80 -7.11 -10.70
N GLU A 144 -14.39 -8.28 -10.83
CA GLU A 144 -15.71 -8.48 -11.47
C GLU A 144 -16.83 -7.73 -10.73
N ASP A 145 -16.83 -7.74 -9.40
CA ASP A 145 -17.79 -6.98 -8.59
C ASP A 145 -17.61 -5.46 -8.78
N ILE A 146 -16.37 -4.97 -8.81
CA ILE A 146 -16.06 -3.57 -9.08
C ILE A 146 -16.54 -3.15 -10.48
N VAL A 147 -16.32 -3.98 -11.51
CA VAL A 147 -16.76 -3.73 -12.89
C VAL A 147 -18.28 -3.70 -12.98
N SER A 148 -18.96 -4.69 -12.38
CA SER A 148 -20.42 -4.79 -12.39
C SER A 148 -21.10 -3.55 -11.79
N ARG A 149 -20.43 -2.86 -10.87
CA ARG A 149 -20.88 -1.63 -10.21
C ARG A 149 -20.46 -0.36 -10.93
N GLY A 150 -19.68 -0.44 -12.02
CA GLY A 150 -19.17 0.71 -12.76
C GLY A 150 -18.27 1.64 -11.94
N LEU A 151 -17.48 1.10 -11.01
CA LEU A 151 -16.67 1.90 -10.08
C LEU A 151 -15.28 2.24 -10.64
N ILE A 152 -14.76 1.46 -11.60
CA ILE A 152 -13.40 1.67 -12.17
C ILE A 152 -13.26 3.06 -12.81
N GLU A 153 -14.27 3.48 -13.56
CA GLU A 153 -14.23 4.75 -14.30
C GLU A 153 -14.33 5.97 -13.39
N LYS A 154 -14.85 5.78 -12.17
CA LYS A 154 -15.16 6.85 -11.22
C LYS A 154 -14.08 7.05 -10.15
N ASP A 155 -13.26 6.03 -9.88
CA ASP A 155 -12.31 6.05 -8.78
C ASP A 155 -10.91 5.62 -9.24
N ILE A 156 -10.03 6.62 -9.39
CA ILE A 156 -8.63 6.42 -9.81
C ILE A 156 -7.85 5.58 -8.80
N VAL A 157 -8.17 5.72 -7.49
CA VAL A 157 -7.46 4.99 -6.43
C VAL A 157 -7.81 3.51 -6.50
N LEU A 158 -9.08 3.20 -6.75
CA LEU A 158 -9.56 1.82 -6.92
C LEU A 158 -8.93 1.17 -8.16
N GLY A 159 -8.90 1.88 -9.29
CA GLY A 159 -8.25 1.41 -10.50
C GLY A 159 -6.75 1.14 -10.29
N THR A 160 -6.06 2.04 -9.58
CA THR A 160 -4.65 1.86 -9.20
C THR A 160 -4.44 0.64 -8.29
N ALA A 161 -5.35 0.41 -7.34
CA ALA A 161 -5.29 -0.77 -6.46
C ALA A 161 -5.48 -2.09 -7.22
N LEU A 162 -6.30 -2.10 -8.28
CA LEU A 162 -6.44 -3.25 -9.18
C LEU A 162 -5.14 -3.54 -9.95
N VAL A 163 -4.49 -2.51 -10.49
CA VAL A 163 -3.19 -2.66 -11.16
C VAL A 163 -2.16 -3.25 -10.19
N ASP A 164 -2.07 -2.70 -8.97
CA ASP A 164 -1.14 -3.16 -7.93
C ASP A 164 -1.41 -4.62 -7.52
N MET A 165 -2.69 -4.99 -7.36
CA MET A 165 -3.09 -6.35 -7.02
C MET A 165 -2.63 -7.35 -8.08
N TYR A 166 -2.93 -7.10 -9.36
CA TYR A 166 -2.53 -8.01 -10.44
C TYR A 166 -1.02 -8.08 -10.60
N ALA A 167 -0.32 -6.96 -10.48
CA ALA A 167 1.13 -6.90 -10.50
C ALA A 167 1.75 -7.78 -9.41
N LYS A 168 1.29 -7.64 -8.16
CA LYS A 168 1.74 -8.44 -7.00
C LYS A 168 1.38 -9.93 -7.10
N CYS A 169 0.27 -10.26 -7.74
CA CYS A 169 -0.13 -11.64 -7.99
C CYS A 169 0.62 -12.31 -9.17
N GLY A 170 1.66 -11.68 -9.72
CA GLY A 170 2.43 -12.23 -10.85
C GLY A 170 1.63 -12.26 -12.16
N ARG A 171 0.74 -11.31 -12.35
CA ARG A 171 -0.05 -11.15 -13.57
C ARG A 171 0.14 -9.75 -14.18
N PRO A 172 1.39 -9.35 -14.52
CA PRO A 172 1.68 -8.01 -15.00
C PRO A 172 0.95 -7.67 -16.32
N ALA A 173 0.78 -8.64 -17.24
CA ALA A 173 -0.01 -8.42 -18.45
C ALA A 173 -1.49 -8.09 -18.14
N LYS A 174 -2.08 -8.67 -17.07
CA LYS A 174 -3.43 -8.31 -16.66
C LYS A 174 -3.48 -6.95 -15.97
N ALA A 175 -2.43 -6.59 -15.23
CA ALA A 175 -2.28 -5.25 -14.66
C ALA A 175 -2.19 -4.19 -15.76
N GLU A 176 -1.49 -4.48 -16.87
CA GLU A 176 -1.42 -3.62 -18.06
C GLU A 176 -2.79 -3.41 -18.70
N GLU A 177 -3.55 -4.50 -18.96
CA GLU A 177 -4.92 -4.40 -19.50
C GLU A 177 -5.83 -3.49 -18.63
N VAL A 178 -5.68 -3.58 -17.29
CA VAL A 178 -6.42 -2.70 -16.38
C VAL A 178 -5.93 -1.27 -16.50
N LEU A 179 -4.60 -1.04 -16.52
CA LEU A 179 -4.02 0.30 -16.67
C LEU A 179 -4.47 0.98 -17.96
N GLU A 180 -4.58 0.23 -19.07
CA GLU A 180 -5.02 0.76 -20.36
C GLU A 180 -6.48 1.24 -20.33
N LYS A 181 -7.32 0.63 -19.52
CA LYS A 181 -8.73 1.01 -19.33
C LYS A 181 -8.93 2.20 -18.41
N LEU A 182 -7.90 2.59 -17.62
CA LEU A 182 -8.00 3.74 -16.74
C LEU A 182 -8.05 5.04 -17.53
N VAL A 183 -9.03 5.88 -17.22
CA VAL A 183 -9.17 7.23 -17.81
C VAL A 183 -7.97 8.11 -17.44
N VAL A 184 -7.50 8.02 -16.19
CA VAL A 184 -6.33 8.74 -15.70
C VAL A 184 -5.30 7.73 -15.17
N ARG A 185 -4.11 7.81 -15.71
CA ARG A 185 -2.96 6.98 -15.32
C ARG A 185 -1.99 7.85 -14.53
N ASN A 186 -1.91 7.61 -13.22
CA ASN A 186 -1.05 8.39 -12.34
C ASN A 186 0.30 7.68 -12.10
N VAL A 187 1.25 8.36 -11.43
CA VAL A 187 2.57 7.82 -11.14
C VAL A 187 2.51 6.51 -10.34
N VAL A 188 1.50 6.35 -9.47
CA VAL A 188 1.38 5.14 -8.63
C VAL A 188 0.97 3.93 -9.46
N SER A 189 0.01 4.08 -10.39
CA SER A 189 -0.43 3.00 -11.28
C SER A 189 0.68 2.56 -12.24
N TRP A 190 1.48 3.50 -12.77
CA TRP A 190 2.67 3.18 -13.57
C TRP A 190 3.74 2.48 -12.73
N SER A 191 4.00 2.96 -11.49
CA SER A 191 4.97 2.33 -10.58
C SER A 191 4.62 0.89 -10.26
N ALA A 192 3.34 0.61 -10.00
CA ALA A 192 2.85 -0.73 -9.71
C ALA A 192 3.08 -1.68 -10.91
N LEU A 193 2.76 -1.23 -12.13
CA LEU A 193 2.97 -2.02 -13.34
C LEU A 193 4.46 -2.29 -13.59
N ILE A 194 5.30 -1.25 -13.57
CA ILE A 194 6.75 -1.35 -13.84
C ILE A 194 7.41 -2.27 -12.80
N SER A 195 7.06 -2.13 -11.52
CA SER A 195 7.58 -3.00 -10.46
C SER A 195 7.13 -4.44 -10.64
N GLY A 196 5.87 -4.67 -11.05
CA GLY A 196 5.35 -6.00 -11.34
C GLY A 196 6.12 -6.70 -12.45
N TYR A 197 6.34 -6.05 -13.58
CA TYR A 197 7.15 -6.60 -14.67
C TYR A 197 8.60 -6.86 -14.23
N ALA A 198 9.21 -5.94 -13.49
CA ALA A 198 10.58 -6.09 -12.99
C ALA A 198 10.77 -7.23 -11.98
N GLU A 199 9.69 -7.61 -11.25
CA GLU A 199 9.74 -8.72 -10.28
C GLU A 199 9.63 -10.10 -10.92
N TYR A 200 8.90 -10.22 -12.00
CA TYR A 200 8.60 -11.50 -12.65
C TYR A 200 9.43 -11.74 -13.93
N GLU A 201 10.67 -11.29 -13.96
CA GLU A 201 11.67 -11.52 -15.02
C GLU A 201 11.32 -10.91 -16.39
N HIS A 202 10.35 -10.01 -16.44
CA HIS A 202 9.95 -9.26 -17.63
C HIS A 202 10.61 -7.86 -17.64
N ALA A 203 11.93 -7.85 -17.56
CA ALA A 203 12.67 -6.61 -17.35
C ALA A 203 12.68 -5.68 -18.59
N GLU A 204 12.59 -6.22 -19.80
CA GLU A 204 12.49 -5.44 -21.04
C GLU A 204 11.15 -4.68 -21.09
N GLU A 205 10.06 -5.36 -20.74
CA GLU A 205 8.71 -4.78 -20.67
C GLU A 205 8.65 -3.71 -19.57
N ALA A 206 9.29 -3.94 -18.43
CA ALA A 206 9.37 -2.94 -17.37
C ALA A 206 10.02 -1.64 -17.84
N LEU A 207 11.15 -1.73 -18.57
CA LEU A 207 11.83 -0.56 -19.14
C LEU A 207 11.01 0.09 -20.26
N HIS A 208 10.33 -0.70 -21.08
CA HIS A 208 9.43 -0.19 -22.09
C HIS A 208 8.30 0.65 -21.48
N HIS A 209 7.66 0.16 -20.40
CA HIS A 209 6.62 0.91 -19.71
C HIS A 209 7.16 2.16 -19.00
N PHE A 210 8.39 2.14 -18.51
CA PHE A 210 9.04 3.33 -17.97
C PHE A 210 9.21 4.41 -19.05
N GLU A 211 9.67 4.05 -20.25
CA GLU A 211 9.78 4.96 -21.39
C GLU A 211 8.40 5.47 -21.82
N GLN A 212 7.38 4.60 -21.92
CA GLN A 212 6.00 5.00 -22.22
C GLN A 212 5.43 6.02 -21.23
N MET A 213 5.66 5.80 -19.93
CA MET A 213 5.23 6.72 -18.88
C MET A 213 5.81 8.13 -19.12
N GLN A 214 7.12 8.22 -19.43
CA GLN A 214 7.79 9.49 -19.72
C GLN A 214 7.23 10.15 -20.98
N HIS A 215 7.02 9.39 -22.06
CA HIS A 215 6.42 9.89 -23.30
C HIS A 215 4.99 10.43 -23.10
N LYS A 216 4.26 9.89 -22.14
CA LYS A 216 2.93 10.40 -21.75
C LYS A 216 2.98 11.60 -20.80
N GLY A 217 4.17 12.13 -20.51
CA GLY A 217 4.38 13.31 -19.68
C GLY A 217 4.16 13.05 -18.17
N VAL A 218 4.12 11.78 -17.72
CA VAL A 218 4.02 11.44 -16.31
C VAL A 218 5.43 11.40 -15.73
N SER A 219 5.72 12.28 -14.76
CA SER A 219 7.03 12.33 -14.10
C SER A 219 7.25 11.08 -13.23
N PRO A 220 8.40 10.37 -13.39
CA PRO A 220 8.73 9.23 -12.56
C PRO A 220 8.87 9.62 -11.08
N GLY A 221 8.37 8.75 -10.19
CA GLY A 221 8.57 8.83 -8.75
C GLY A 221 9.54 7.75 -8.25
N ASP A 222 9.77 7.72 -6.94
CA ASP A 222 10.70 6.78 -6.30
C ASP A 222 10.39 5.32 -6.65
N GLY A 223 9.13 4.91 -6.64
CA GLY A 223 8.72 3.56 -7.00
C GLY A 223 9.03 3.18 -8.44
N THR A 224 8.82 4.11 -9.39
CA THR A 224 9.16 3.89 -10.81
C THR A 224 10.65 3.77 -11.02
N PHE A 225 11.44 4.61 -10.38
CA PHE A 225 12.90 4.52 -10.45
C PHE A 225 13.42 3.20 -9.89
N LEU A 226 12.91 2.76 -8.73
CA LEU A 226 13.30 1.49 -8.12
C LEU A 226 12.97 0.29 -9.02
N GLY A 227 11.76 0.22 -9.57
CA GLY A 227 11.36 -0.83 -10.50
C GLY A 227 12.24 -0.85 -11.76
N SER A 228 12.50 0.32 -12.35
CA SER A 228 13.33 0.44 -13.56
C SER A 228 14.80 0.09 -13.30
N LEU A 229 15.36 0.47 -12.14
CA LEU A 229 16.72 0.09 -11.76
C LEU A 229 16.83 -1.42 -11.53
N LYS A 230 15.82 -2.04 -10.90
CA LYS A 230 15.75 -3.49 -10.74
C LYS A 230 15.73 -4.19 -12.10
N ALA A 231 14.92 -3.70 -13.03
CA ALA A 231 14.88 -4.21 -14.41
C ALA A 231 16.24 -4.07 -15.11
N CYS A 232 16.93 -2.93 -14.99
CA CYS A 232 18.28 -2.75 -15.51
C CYS A 232 19.28 -3.74 -14.92
N GLY A 233 19.18 -4.01 -13.60
CA GLY A 233 20.01 -5.02 -12.92
C GLY A 233 19.80 -6.43 -13.47
N ASN A 234 18.54 -6.83 -13.66
CA ASN A 234 18.17 -8.14 -14.20
C ASN A 234 18.70 -8.35 -15.64
N LEU A 235 18.70 -7.30 -16.46
CA LEU A 235 19.21 -7.34 -17.85
C LEU A 235 20.69 -7.06 -17.99
N GLY A 236 21.38 -6.65 -16.94
CA GLY A 236 22.77 -6.15 -17.05
C GLY A 236 22.87 -4.86 -17.90
N ALA A 237 21.79 -4.10 -18.03
CA ALA A 237 21.69 -2.90 -18.87
C ALA A 237 22.31 -1.67 -18.21
N THR A 238 23.64 -1.66 -18.03
CA THR A 238 24.38 -0.64 -17.29
C THR A 238 24.20 0.79 -17.83
N ILE A 239 24.17 0.96 -19.14
CA ILE A 239 24.02 2.29 -19.77
C ILE A 239 22.65 2.90 -19.47
N LYS A 240 21.56 2.09 -19.59
CA LYS A 240 20.21 2.55 -19.21
C LYS A 240 20.13 2.84 -17.72
N GLY A 241 20.73 1.98 -16.87
CA GLY A 241 20.80 2.18 -15.44
C GLY A 241 21.52 3.48 -15.03
N GLN A 242 22.60 3.84 -15.71
CA GLN A 242 23.30 5.12 -15.51
C GLN A 242 22.43 6.32 -15.92
N GLY A 243 21.69 6.22 -17.02
CA GLY A 243 20.74 7.25 -17.45
C GLY A 243 19.64 7.49 -16.41
N ILE A 244 19.06 6.40 -15.87
CA ILE A 244 18.07 6.47 -14.80
C ILE A 244 18.66 7.09 -13.53
N HIS A 245 19.88 6.72 -13.14
CA HIS A 245 20.56 7.30 -11.99
C HIS A 245 20.75 8.82 -12.13
N ILE A 246 21.14 9.31 -13.31
CA ILE A 246 21.23 10.73 -13.60
C ILE A 246 19.85 11.40 -13.45
N ALA A 247 18.79 10.76 -13.95
CA ALA A 247 17.43 11.27 -13.83
C ALA A 247 16.97 11.38 -12.36
N ILE A 248 17.35 10.42 -11.50
CA ILE A 248 17.08 10.44 -10.05
C ILE A 248 17.75 11.67 -9.40
N ILE A 249 19.03 11.94 -9.73
CA ILE A 249 19.77 13.08 -9.18
C ILE A 249 19.11 14.40 -9.61
N VAL A 250 18.74 14.52 -10.88
CA VAL A 250 18.08 15.72 -11.43
C VAL A 250 16.70 15.93 -10.81
N ALA A 251 15.96 14.85 -10.55
CA ALA A 251 14.64 14.91 -9.92
C ALA A 251 14.69 15.23 -8.40
N GLY A 252 15.88 15.26 -7.79
CA GLY A 252 16.04 15.49 -6.34
C GLY A 252 15.41 14.39 -5.48
N SER A 253 15.28 13.17 -6.03
CA SER A 253 14.67 12.03 -5.34
C SER A 253 15.52 11.56 -4.15
N THR A 254 14.88 11.08 -3.09
CA THR A 254 15.51 10.62 -1.85
C THR A 254 16.20 9.25 -1.98
N ILE A 255 16.13 8.60 -3.15
CA ILE A 255 16.69 7.26 -3.41
C ILE A 255 18.24 7.24 -3.35
N ASN A 256 18.90 8.37 -3.30
CA ASN A 256 20.38 8.49 -3.30
C ASN A 256 21.10 7.71 -2.18
N SER A 257 20.41 7.25 -1.15
CA SER A 257 20.98 6.43 -0.06
C SER A 257 20.66 4.93 -0.18
N SER A 258 20.07 4.49 -1.29
CA SER A 258 19.63 3.11 -1.48
C SER A 258 20.79 2.16 -1.83
N PRO A 259 20.78 0.90 -1.34
CA PRO A 259 21.75 -0.15 -1.69
C PRO A 259 21.90 -0.39 -3.20
N TRP A 260 20.92 0.04 -4.00
CA TRP A 260 20.93 -0.10 -5.45
C TRP A 260 21.98 0.76 -6.16
N CYS A 261 22.34 1.92 -5.60
CA CYS A 261 23.46 2.73 -6.12
C CYS A 261 24.80 1.98 -5.97
N CYS A 262 24.96 1.19 -4.89
CA CYS A 262 26.11 0.33 -4.68
C CYS A 262 26.13 -0.87 -5.65
N LEU A 263 24.97 -1.43 -5.99
CA LEU A 263 24.84 -2.53 -6.96
C LEU A 263 25.21 -2.08 -8.38
N LEU A 264 24.76 -0.90 -8.79
CA LEU A 264 25.15 -0.31 -10.09
C LEU A 264 26.64 0.05 -10.13
N ALA A 265 27.21 0.54 -9.05
CA ALA A 265 28.65 0.77 -8.93
C ALA A 265 29.44 -0.57 -8.98
N GLY A 266 28.93 -1.63 -8.33
CA GLY A 266 29.51 -2.97 -8.39
C GLY A 266 29.47 -3.60 -9.79
N LEU A 267 28.36 -3.45 -10.52
CA LEU A 267 28.22 -3.92 -11.91
C LEU A 267 29.14 -3.15 -12.88
N ALA A 268 29.32 -1.84 -12.66
CA ALA A 268 30.26 -1.04 -13.45
C ALA A 268 31.72 -1.49 -13.24
N THR A 269 32.11 -1.87 -12.03
CA THR A 269 33.47 -2.37 -11.72
C THR A 269 33.72 -3.76 -12.27
N THR A 270 32.71 -4.64 -12.30
CA THR A 270 32.84 -5.99 -12.88
C THR A 270 32.99 -5.98 -14.40
N GLN A 271 32.29 -5.05 -15.10
CA GLN A 271 32.47 -4.90 -16.56
C GLN A 271 33.83 -4.28 -16.95
N VAL A 272 34.34 -3.38 -16.14
CA VAL A 272 35.71 -2.83 -16.35
C VAL A 272 36.74 -3.94 -16.14
N SER A 273 36.58 -4.81 -15.13
CA SER A 273 37.47 -5.95 -14.92
C SER A 273 37.41 -6.97 -16.07
N SER A 274 36.19 -7.26 -16.60
CA SER A 274 36.04 -8.19 -17.74
C SER A 274 36.62 -7.62 -19.04
N ARG A 275 36.49 -6.33 -19.29
CA ARG A 275 37.13 -5.68 -20.47
C ARG A 275 38.65 -5.65 -20.34
N THR A 276 39.18 -5.41 -19.14
CA THR A 276 40.64 -5.46 -18.91
C THR A 276 41.19 -6.85 -19.01
N LEU A 277 40.45 -7.88 -18.64
CA LEU A 277 40.86 -9.31 -18.81
C LEU A 277 40.79 -9.72 -20.29
N LEU A 278 39.79 -9.28 -21.06
CA LEU A 278 39.73 -9.54 -22.50
C LEU A 278 40.84 -8.80 -23.28
N GLN A 279 41.22 -7.61 -22.86
CA GLN A 279 42.36 -6.90 -23.45
C GLN A 279 43.73 -7.51 -23.06
N ARG A 280 43.84 -8.17 -21.88
CA ARG A 280 45.04 -8.87 -21.50
C ARG A 280 45.13 -10.31 -22.11
N GLY A 281 43.97 -10.93 -22.39
CA GLY A 281 43.94 -12.24 -23.07
C GLY A 281 44.28 -12.19 -24.56
N GLY A 282 44.21 -11.01 -25.19
CA GLY A 282 44.51 -10.80 -26.63
C GLY A 282 46.00 -10.61 -26.96
N LYS A 283 46.90 -10.60 -25.94
CA LYS A 283 48.34 -10.39 -26.12
C LYS A 283 49.25 -11.61 -25.88
N VAL A 284 48.68 -12.81 -25.80
CA VAL A 284 49.44 -14.06 -25.61
C VAL A 284 49.15 -15.06 -26.75
N ARG A 285 49.23 -14.63 -28.00
CA ARG A 285 49.42 -15.52 -29.16
C ARG A 285 50.03 -14.73 -30.27
N MET A 286 51.31 -14.44 -30.17
CA MET A 286 52.25 -14.29 -31.26
C MET A 286 53.67 -14.37 -30.65
N LEU A 287 54.18 -15.53 -30.45
CA LEU A 287 55.60 -15.91 -30.45
C LEU A 287 55.67 -17.45 -30.38
N ASP A 288 56.03 -17.98 -31.51
CA ASP A 288 56.52 -19.27 -31.96
C ASP A 288 55.58 -19.98 -32.91
#